data_0467e9c2c7e7335ee2090a7b60e5dd46
#
_entry.id   0467e9c2c7e7335ee2090a7b60e5dd46
#
_cell.length_a   1.000
_cell.length_b   1.000
_cell.length_c   1.000
_cell.angle_alpha   90.00
_cell.angle_beta   90.00
_cell.angle_gamma   90.00
#
_symmetry.space_group_name_H-M   'P 1'
#
loop_
_entity.id
_entity.type
_entity.pdbx_description
1 polymer ?
#
loop_
_entity_poly.entity_id
_entity_poly.type
_entity_poly.pdbx_seq_one_letter_code
_entity_poly.pdbx_strand_id
1 'polypeptide(L)'
;MKKILIILLALGAVQLGAQDIKHYKKVVKELSSSKYQGRGYARGGANKAGKYLEKEFRKAGVDEVSLQPFTIDINTFCGDMKMWADGRKLKAGVDYSMREYSPEVHGQFPVYHLDTLNFNPDAIFADLARPEYANCMVTCEYMFSYNHKEVFSRLQSKEDAPAVAGFLYTWTSPIKFYKAYGDHVVDKPIVWVTPEAVEGVRTVRLDVDNEFLEDCGLFNVIAKVEGARHDSCYVFTAHYDHLGNLGRRIYYAGANDNASGTAAIVTLAAHYARHRPEFDMYFIAFSGEDANLRGSEYFAQNPVVPLEQVKYLFNIDMIGDNNPVQYCEVSDRGMRGFELLEQINARQGHFQSLNRGELAANSDHYPFAVRDVPCIFLENEEGDAFQYYHTIFDTWKNAVTTSYEPTFRLVRDFISTY
;
A
#
# COMPACT_ATOMS: atom_id res chain seq x y z
N MET A 1 35.85 19.75 -33.45
CA MET A 1 34.64 18.94 -33.70
C MET A 1 34.36 17.92 -32.59
N LYS A 2 35.31 17.12 -32.08
CA LYS A 2 35.04 16.13 -30.99
C LYS A 2 34.57 16.76 -29.66
N LYS A 3 35.04 17.93 -29.26
CA LYS A 3 34.60 18.58 -28.01
C LYS A 3 33.16 19.13 -28.07
N ILE A 4 32.70 19.56 -29.24
CA ILE A 4 31.32 20.07 -29.44
C ILE A 4 30.33 18.90 -29.40
N LEU A 5 30.71 17.71 -29.91
CA LEU A 5 29.86 16.52 -29.90
C LEU A 5 29.64 15.97 -28.46
N ILE A 6 30.70 16.03 -27.62
CA ILE A 6 30.60 15.60 -26.21
C ILE A 6 29.68 16.53 -25.41
N ILE A 7 29.75 17.86 -25.65
CA ILE A 7 28.88 18.83 -24.98
C ILE A 7 27.42 18.68 -25.42
N LEU A 8 27.15 18.39 -26.68
CA LEU A 8 25.79 18.14 -27.20
C LEU A 8 25.20 16.83 -26.64
N LEU A 9 26.01 15.78 -26.50
CA LEU A 9 25.59 14.54 -25.87
C LEU A 9 25.32 14.69 -24.35
N ALA A 10 26.16 15.47 -23.64
CA ALA A 10 25.95 15.77 -22.22
C ALA A 10 24.72 16.65 -21.99
N LEU A 11 24.46 17.65 -22.83
CA LEU A 11 23.26 18.49 -22.78
C LEU A 11 22.00 17.70 -23.10
N GLY A 12 22.04 16.74 -24.04
CA GLY A 12 20.94 15.86 -24.36
C GLY A 12 20.60 14.92 -23.21
N ALA A 13 21.59 14.35 -22.53
CA ALA A 13 21.39 13.47 -21.37
C ALA A 13 20.80 14.21 -20.16
N VAL A 14 21.23 15.46 -19.91
CA VAL A 14 20.68 16.31 -18.83
C VAL A 14 19.24 16.73 -19.13
N GLN A 15 18.90 16.99 -20.39
CA GLN A 15 17.55 17.36 -20.80
C GLN A 15 16.56 16.17 -20.70
N LEU A 16 16.99 14.93 -21.02
CA LEU A 16 16.19 13.71 -20.89
C LEU A 16 15.88 13.42 -19.41
N GLY A 17 16.88 13.45 -18.53
CA GLY A 17 16.66 13.21 -17.09
C GLY A 17 15.74 14.25 -16.44
N ALA A 18 15.80 15.52 -16.85
CA ALA A 18 14.93 16.58 -16.33
C ALA A 18 13.45 16.42 -16.77
N GLN A 19 13.19 15.82 -17.95
CA GLN A 19 11.83 15.54 -18.41
C GLN A 19 11.22 14.36 -17.66
N ASP A 20 11.98 13.32 -17.39
CA ASP A 20 11.50 12.12 -16.74
C ASP A 20 11.11 12.39 -15.27
N ILE A 21 11.93 13.16 -14.51
CA ILE A 21 11.57 13.54 -13.14
C ILE A 21 10.36 14.49 -13.09
N LYS A 22 10.20 15.37 -14.07
CA LYS A 22 9.03 16.25 -14.16
C LYS A 22 7.74 15.45 -14.42
N HIS A 23 7.82 14.42 -15.27
CA HIS A 23 6.71 13.51 -15.56
C HIS A 23 6.38 12.68 -14.32
N TYR A 24 7.38 12.09 -13.68
CA TYR A 24 7.24 11.38 -12.41
C TYR A 24 6.47 12.20 -11.37
N LYS A 25 6.97 13.40 -11.05
CA LYS A 25 6.32 14.32 -10.08
C LYS A 25 4.87 14.64 -10.45
N LYS A 26 4.58 14.80 -11.74
CA LYS A 26 3.22 15.03 -12.22
C LYS A 26 2.31 13.85 -11.95
N VAL A 27 2.77 12.62 -12.22
CA VAL A 27 1.98 11.40 -11.99
C VAL A 27 1.73 11.18 -10.50
N VAL A 28 2.76 11.30 -9.63
CA VAL A 28 2.61 11.20 -8.17
C VAL A 28 1.57 12.21 -7.66
N LYS A 29 1.69 13.49 -8.06
CA LYS A 29 0.77 14.55 -7.64
C LYS A 29 -0.66 14.31 -8.13
N GLU A 30 -0.83 13.81 -9.33
CA GLU A 30 -2.16 13.49 -9.88
C GLU A 30 -2.79 12.33 -9.13
N LEU A 31 -2.08 11.19 -8.98
CA LEU A 31 -2.60 9.99 -8.31
C LEU A 31 -2.95 10.23 -6.84
N SER A 32 -2.16 11.04 -6.13
CA SER A 32 -2.40 11.39 -4.72
C SER A 32 -3.42 12.52 -4.52
N SER A 33 -4.06 13.00 -5.60
CA SER A 33 -5.06 14.06 -5.50
C SER A 33 -6.42 13.55 -4.99
N SER A 34 -7.23 14.48 -4.45
CA SER A 34 -8.61 14.18 -3.99
C SER A 34 -9.54 13.62 -5.08
N LYS A 35 -9.20 13.80 -6.35
CA LYS A 35 -9.95 13.29 -7.50
C LYS A 35 -10.16 11.78 -7.47
N TYR A 36 -9.16 11.05 -6.96
CA TYR A 36 -9.16 9.59 -6.90
C TYR A 36 -9.59 9.06 -5.52
N GLN A 37 -9.99 9.93 -4.60
CA GLN A 37 -10.56 9.53 -3.31
C GLN A 37 -9.68 8.51 -2.57
N GLY A 38 -8.36 8.73 -2.57
CA GLY A 38 -7.39 7.81 -1.98
C GLY A 38 -7.26 6.48 -2.73
N ARG A 39 -7.61 6.43 -3.99
CA ARG A 39 -7.51 5.24 -4.87
C ARG A 39 -8.12 3.96 -4.28
N GLY A 40 -9.06 4.12 -3.35
CA GLY A 40 -9.78 3.00 -2.72
C GLY A 40 -10.87 2.41 -3.62
N TYR A 41 -11.44 1.35 -3.15
CA TYR A 41 -12.37 0.50 -3.93
C TYR A 41 -13.77 1.09 -3.98
N ALA A 42 -14.27 1.60 -2.86
CA ALA A 42 -15.52 2.35 -2.85
C ALA A 42 -15.43 3.62 -3.68
N ARG A 43 -16.58 4.09 -4.17
CA ARG A 43 -16.71 5.29 -5.03
C ARG A 43 -15.89 5.26 -6.32
N GLY A 44 -15.32 4.09 -6.65
CA GLY A 44 -14.55 3.85 -7.86
C GLY A 44 -13.23 4.62 -7.92
N GLY A 45 -12.60 4.91 -6.78
CA GLY A 45 -11.31 5.61 -6.70
C GLY A 45 -10.22 4.90 -7.46
N ALA A 46 -10.01 3.60 -7.16
CA ALA A 46 -9.05 2.73 -7.85
C ALA A 46 -9.32 2.69 -9.37
N ASN A 47 -10.56 2.42 -9.78
CA ASN A 47 -10.91 2.33 -11.20
C ASN A 47 -10.67 3.65 -11.96
N LYS A 48 -10.91 4.81 -11.33
CA LYS A 48 -10.59 6.11 -11.93
C LYS A 48 -9.08 6.30 -12.09
N ALA A 49 -8.28 5.87 -11.09
CA ALA A 49 -6.83 5.91 -11.15
C ALA A 49 -6.28 4.98 -12.23
N GLY A 50 -6.78 3.74 -12.31
CA GLY A 50 -6.42 2.80 -13.37
C GLY A 50 -6.73 3.33 -14.79
N LYS A 51 -7.89 3.99 -14.97
CA LYS A 51 -8.22 4.65 -16.25
C LYS A 51 -7.34 5.86 -16.56
N TYR A 52 -6.82 6.53 -15.57
CA TYR A 52 -5.79 7.55 -15.76
C TYR A 52 -4.47 6.92 -16.20
N LEU A 53 -4.03 5.83 -15.56
CA LEU A 53 -2.81 5.10 -15.92
C LEU A 53 -2.88 4.50 -17.32
N GLU A 54 -4.00 3.90 -17.71
CA GLU A 54 -4.21 3.45 -19.09
C GLU A 54 -3.89 4.57 -20.11
N LYS A 55 -4.37 5.79 -19.83
CA LYS A 55 -4.11 6.96 -20.70
C LYS A 55 -2.65 7.41 -20.64
N GLU A 56 -2.01 7.39 -19.46
CA GLU A 56 -0.60 7.79 -19.35
C GLU A 56 0.33 6.79 -20.03
N PHE A 57 0.08 5.49 -19.95
CA PHE A 57 0.83 4.47 -20.71
C PHE A 57 0.64 4.66 -22.22
N ARG A 58 -0.59 4.88 -22.72
CA ARG A 58 -0.81 5.16 -24.14
C ARG A 58 -0.08 6.44 -24.60
N LYS A 59 -0.05 7.50 -23.79
CA LYS A 59 0.71 8.73 -24.08
C LYS A 59 2.22 8.52 -24.02
N ALA A 60 2.69 7.57 -23.24
CA ALA A 60 4.10 7.20 -23.19
C ALA A 60 4.59 6.60 -24.51
N GLY A 61 3.67 6.13 -25.38
CA GLY A 61 3.98 5.57 -26.69
C GLY A 61 4.35 4.08 -26.63
N VAL A 62 3.86 3.36 -25.63
CA VAL A 62 4.00 1.90 -25.54
C VAL A 62 3.19 1.22 -26.66
N ASP A 63 3.55 0.01 -27.01
CA ASP A 63 2.94 -0.68 -28.17
C ASP A 63 1.54 -1.18 -27.87
N GLU A 64 1.31 -1.69 -26.65
CA GLU A 64 0.02 -2.22 -26.23
C GLU A 64 -0.33 -1.77 -24.82
N VAL A 65 -1.62 -1.52 -24.57
CA VAL A 65 -2.18 -1.33 -23.22
C VAL A 65 -3.48 -2.11 -23.11
N SER A 66 -3.55 -3.01 -22.17
CA SER A 66 -4.73 -3.84 -21.86
C SER A 66 -5.13 -3.72 -20.39
N LEU A 67 -6.36 -4.13 -20.10
CA LEU A 67 -6.92 -4.18 -18.75
C LEU A 67 -7.26 -5.62 -18.44
N GLN A 68 -6.84 -6.10 -17.28
CA GLN A 68 -7.15 -7.44 -16.79
C GLN A 68 -8.15 -7.33 -15.63
N PRO A 69 -9.45 -7.58 -15.87
CA PRO A 69 -10.48 -7.43 -14.85
C PRO A 69 -10.48 -8.60 -13.85
N PHE A 70 -10.83 -8.28 -12.60
CA PHE A 70 -11.09 -9.25 -11.53
C PHE A 70 -12.05 -8.62 -10.51
N THR A 71 -12.53 -9.39 -9.55
CA THR A 71 -13.41 -8.94 -8.48
C THR A 71 -12.86 -9.27 -7.11
N ILE A 72 -13.24 -8.48 -6.10
CA ILE A 72 -12.97 -8.74 -4.69
C ILE A 72 -14.20 -8.41 -3.84
N ASP A 73 -14.34 -9.08 -2.70
CA ASP A 73 -15.24 -8.64 -1.65
C ASP A 73 -14.48 -7.71 -0.71
N ILE A 74 -15.10 -6.61 -0.30
CA ILE A 74 -14.41 -5.60 0.52
C ILE A 74 -15.38 -4.80 1.39
N ASN A 75 -15.05 -4.70 2.69
CA ASN A 75 -15.72 -3.80 3.61
C ASN A 75 -15.11 -2.40 3.55
N THR A 76 -15.93 -1.38 3.57
CA THR A 76 -15.49 0.03 3.42
C THR A 76 -16.21 0.94 4.41
N PHE A 77 -15.60 2.10 4.72
CA PHE A 77 -16.12 3.09 5.65
C PHE A 77 -16.25 4.46 4.98
N CYS A 78 -17.06 4.54 3.95
CA CYS A 78 -17.25 5.76 3.15
C CYS A 78 -18.45 6.63 3.60
N GLY A 79 -19.22 6.16 4.58
CA GLY A 79 -20.40 6.82 5.14
C GLY A 79 -20.08 7.84 6.25
N ASP A 80 -20.92 7.88 7.27
CA ASP A 80 -20.64 8.66 8.47
C ASP A 80 -19.47 8.04 9.24
N MET A 81 -18.67 8.89 9.84
CA MET A 81 -17.46 8.52 10.57
C MET A 81 -17.26 9.51 11.69
N LYS A 82 -17.94 9.28 12.83
CA LYS A 82 -17.96 10.21 13.95
C LYS A 82 -17.77 9.46 15.26
N MET A 83 -16.90 9.97 16.12
CA MET A 83 -16.64 9.44 17.44
C MET A 83 -16.48 10.60 18.45
N TRP A 84 -16.98 10.37 19.67
CA TRP A 84 -16.79 11.27 20.82
C TRP A 84 -16.36 10.44 22.02
N ALA A 85 -15.45 10.98 22.81
CA ALA A 85 -14.98 10.43 24.09
C ALA A 85 -15.33 11.44 25.20
N ASP A 86 -16.17 11.07 26.15
CA ASP A 86 -16.73 11.94 27.21
C ASP A 86 -17.20 13.32 26.68
N GLY A 87 -17.89 13.30 25.53
CA GLY A 87 -18.38 14.49 24.83
C GLY A 87 -17.35 15.23 23.97
N ARG A 88 -16.07 14.95 24.09
CA ARG A 88 -15.00 15.50 23.22
C ARG A 88 -15.03 14.80 21.86
N LYS A 89 -15.20 15.55 20.79
CA LYS A 89 -15.19 15.01 19.42
C LYS A 89 -13.77 14.61 19.02
N LEU A 90 -13.61 13.39 18.52
CA LEU A 90 -12.38 12.86 17.98
C LEU A 90 -12.30 13.06 16.48
N LYS A 91 -11.07 13.06 15.93
CA LYS A 91 -10.77 13.24 14.51
C LYS A 91 -10.46 11.89 13.89
N ALA A 92 -11.31 11.45 12.95
CA ALA A 92 -11.04 10.23 12.17
C ALA A 92 -9.74 10.36 11.36
N GLY A 93 -8.98 9.29 11.27
CA GLY A 93 -7.67 9.25 10.62
C GLY A 93 -6.53 9.93 11.40
N VAL A 94 -6.83 10.48 12.59
CA VAL A 94 -5.85 11.09 13.52
C VAL A 94 -5.93 10.44 14.88
N ASP A 95 -7.11 10.52 15.51
CA ASP A 95 -7.35 10.00 16.87
C ASP A 95 -7.91 8.56 16.83
N TYR A 96 -8.61 8.21 15.74
CA TYR A 96 -9.21 6.88 15.57
C TYR A 96 -9.39 6.50 14.10
N SER A 97 -9.53 5.18 13.86
CA SER A 97 -9.94 4.55 12.60
C SER A 97 -10.75 3.30 12.91
N MET A 98 -11.36 2.69 11.89
CA MET A 98 -12.03 1.38 12.03
C MET A 98 -11.07 0.27 11.62
N ARG A 99 -11.20 -0.89 12.25
CA ARG A 99 -10.59 -2.10 11.72
C ARG A 99 -11.38 -2.57 10.48
N GLU A 100 -10.69 -3.05 9.49
CA GLU A 100 -11.19 -3.41 8.16
C GLU A 100 -12.41 -4.35 8.16
N TYR A 101 -12.52 -5.23 9.14
CA TYR A 101 -13.62 -6.20 9.27
C TYR A 101 -14.83 -5.68 10.08
N SER A 102 -14.76 -4.47 10.61
CA SER A 102 -15.78 -3.98 11.54
C SER A 102 -17.13 -3.76 10.86
N PRO A 103 -18.24 -4.12 11.52
CA PRO A 103 -19.57 -3.66 11.13
C PRO A 103 -19.73 -2.16 11.42
N GLU A 104 -20.85 -1.60 10.97
CA GLU A 104 -21.35 -0.30 11.43
C GLU A 104 -21.55 -0.28 12.95
N VAL A 105 -21.48 0.90 13.55
CA VAL A 105 -21.72 1.08 14.98
C VAL A 105 -22.37 2.44 15.26
N HIS A 106 -23.53 2.40 15.93
CA HIS A 106 -24.29 3.58 16.31
C HIS A 106 -24.71 3.48 17.78
N GLY A 107 -24.39 4.47 18.58
CA GLY A 107 -24.80 4.53 19.96
C GLY A 107 -23.82 5.19 20.90
N GLN A 108 -24.20 5.18 22.18
CA GLN A 108 -23.33 5.59 23.27
C GLN A 108 -23.08 4.39 24.18
N PHE A 109 -21.81 4.19 24.54
CA PHE A 109 -21.33 2.99 25.19
C PHE A 109 -20.49 3.38 26.40
N PRO A 110 -20.65 2.73 27.58
CA PRO A 110 -19.66 2.79 28.63
C PRO A 110 -18.34 2.17 28.17
N VAL A 111 -17.22 2.59 28.75
CA VAL A 111 -15.90 2.04 28.45
C VAL A 111 -15.43 1.20 29.61
N TYR A 112 -15.11 -0.07 29.33
CA TYR A 112 -14.44 -0.96 30.26
C TYR A 112 -12.94 -0.95 29.98
N HIS A 113 -12.16 -0.35 30.88
CA HIS A 113 -10.70 -0.36 30.82
C HIS A 113 -10.17 -1.67 31.38
N LEU A 114 -9.59 -2.49 30.51
CA LEU A 114 -9.03 -3.78 30.91
C LEU A 114 -7.79 -3.56 31.80
N ASP A 115 -7.78 -4.16 32.98
CA ASP A 115 -6.58 -4.22 33.82
C ASP A 115 -5.60 -5.24 33.25
N THR A 116 -4.62 -4.76 32.51
CA THR A 116 -3.59 -5.60 31.87
C THR A 116 -2.49 -6.02 32.86
N LEU A 117 -2.34 -5.32 33.99
CA LEU A 117 -1.34 -5.64 35.01
C LEU A 117 -1.78 -6.79 35.90
N ASN A 118 -3.10 -6.83 36.23
CA ASN A 118 -3.69 -7.90 37.05
C ASN A 118 -4.65 -8.75 36.20
N PHE A 119 -4.18 -9.15 35.01
CA PHE A 119 -5.00 -9.87 34.05
C PHE A 119 -5.53 -11.20 34.59
N ASN A 120 -6.82 -11.27 34.77
CA ASN A 120 -7.55 -12.47 35.22
C ASN A 120 -8.82 -12.63 34.41
N PRO A 121 -8.92 -13.62 33.51
CA PRO A 121 -10.09 -13.83 32.68
C PRO A 121 -11.40 -13.99 33.46
N ASP A 122 -11.42 -14.74 34.56
CA ASP A 122 -12.63 -14.97 35.33
C ASP A 122 -13.13 -13.68 36.00
N ALA A 123 -12.21 -12.85 36.50
CA ALA A 123 -12.55 -11.55 37.07
C ALA A 123 -13.10 -10.58 36.00
N ILE A 124 -12.55 -10.61 34.77
CA ILE A 124 -13.03 -9.80 33.65
C ILE A 124 -14.47 -10.17 33.29
N PHE A 125 -14.78 -11.46 33.13
CA PHE A 125 -16.14 -11.89 32.82
C PHE A 125 -17.12 -11.59 33.98
N ALA A 126 -16.67 -11.68 35.24
CA ALA A 126 -17.48 -11.29 36.39
C ALA A 126 -17.76 -9.78 36.43
N ASP A 127 -16.76 -8.95 36.10
CA ASP A 127 -16.92 -7.50 35.99
C ASP A 127 -17.87 -7.12 34.86
N LEU A 128 -17.71 -7.72 33.68
CA LEU A 128 -18.57 -7.45 32.52
C LEU A 128 -20.04 -7.87 32.76
N ALA A 129 -20.32 -8.75 33.72
CA ALA A 129 -21.67 -9.10 34.12
C ALA A 129 -22.36 -8.03 34.97
N ARG A 130 -21.64 -6.98 35.46
CA ARG A 130 -22.21 -5.91 36.25
C ARG A 130 -23.02 -4.95 35.36
N PRO A 131 -24.14 -4.39 35.88
CA PRO A 131 -25.03 -3.52 35.09
C PRO A 131 -24.38 -2.28 34.49
N GLU A 132 -23.36 -1.72 35.17
CA GLU A 132 -22.65 -0.52 34.69
C GLU A 132 -21.82 -0.77 33.39
N TYR A 133 -21.51 -2.03 33.09
CA TYR A 133 -20.80 -2.43 31.86
C TYR A 133 -21.72 -3.07 30.81
N ALA A 134 -23.02 -3.02 31.04
CA ALA A 134 -23.95 -3.49 30.01
C ALA A 134 -23.73 -2.73 28.70
N ASN A 135 -23.54 -3.48 27.62
CA ASN A 135 -23.29 -2.94 26.28
C ASN A 135 -22.04 -2.01 26.21
N CYS A 136 -20.92 -2.42 26.82
CA CYS A 136 -19.69 -1.63 26.90
C CYS A 136 -18.77 -1.84 25.71
N MET A 137 -17.90 -0.85 25.48
CA MET A 137 -16.69 -1.00 24.65
C MET A 137 -15.51 -1.36 25.55
N VAL A 138 -14.82 -2.45 25.23
CA VAL A 138 -13.61 -2.90 25.96
C VAL A 138 -12.39 -2.20 25.37
N THR A 139 -11.55 -1.59 26.20
CA THR A 139 -10.30 -0.96 25.74
C THR A 139 -9.07 -1.61 26.36
N CYS A 140 -8.07 -1.84 25.54
CA CYS A 140 -6.71 -2.23 25.91
C CYS A 140 -5.74 -1.99 24.75
N GLU A 141 -4.45 -2.20 24.98
CA GLU A 141 -3.45 -2.20 23.93
C GLU A 141 -3.65 -3.39 22.97
N TYR A 142 -3.52 -3.14 21.66
CA TYR A 142 -3.73 -4.18 20.63
C TYR A 142 -2.79 -5.39 20.83
N MET A 143 -1.50 -5.16 21.04
CA MET A 143 -0.53 -6.25 21.24
C MET A 143 -0.87 -7.12 22.46
N PHE A 144 -1.48 -6.51 23.50
CA PHE A 144 -1.97 -7.28 24.63
C PHE A 144 -3.11 -8.21 24.20
N SER A 145 -4.08 -7.72 23.42
CA SER A 145 -5.18 -8.54 22.92
C SER A 145 -4.69 -9.67 22.00
N TYR A 146 -3.70 -9.40 21.17
CA TYR A 146 -3.07 -10.39 20.28
C TYR A 146 -2.37 -11.51 21.05
N ASN A 147 -1.65 -11.16 22.13
CA ASN A 147 -0.96 -12.15 22.97
C ASN A 147 -1.92 -13.00 23.82
N HIS A 148 -3.16 -12.55 24.03
CA HIS A 148 -4.21 -13.23 24.80
C HIS A 148 -5.42 -13.61 23.92
N LYS A 149 -5.17 -13.99 22.68
CA LYS A 149 -6.20 -14.23 21.64
C LYS A 149 -7.34 -15.16 22.05
N GLU A 150 -7.10 -16.14 22.92
CA GLU A 150 -8.14 -17.08 23.39
C GLU A 150 -9.23 -16.35 24.21
N VAL A 151 -8.82 -15.47 25.12
CA VAL A 151 -9.74 -14.67 25.94
C VAL A 151 -10.47 -13.64 25.06
N PHE A 152 -9.74 -12.98 24.15
CA PHE A 152 -10.33 -11.99 23.27
C PHE A 152 -11.27 -12.62 22.23
N SER A 153 -11.01 -13.85 21.77
CA SER A 153 -11.96 -14.59 20.93
C SER A 153 -13.30 -14.82 21.65
N ARG A 154 -13.26 -15.18 22.94
CA ARG A 154 -14.48 -15.30 23.77
C ARG A 154 -15.17 -13.95 23.97
N LEU A 155 -14.41 -12.86 24.22
CA LEU A 155 -14.97 -11.52 24.34
C LEU A 155 -15.61 -11.02 23.03
N GLN A 156 -15.10 -11.46 21.87
CA GLN A 156 -15.66 -11.15 20.56
C GLN A 156 -16.93 -11.95 20.25
N SER A 157 -17.13 -13.10 20.90
CA SER A 157 -18.35 -13.89 20.77
C SER A 157 -19.56 -13.14 21.34
N LYS A 158 -20.67 -13.09 20.61
CA LYS A 158 -21.94 -12.56 21.11
C LYS A 158 -22.55 -13.47 22.19
N GLU A 159 -22.29 -14.77 22.10
CA GLU A 159 -22.81 -15.77 23.03
C GLU A 159 -22.09 -15.73 24.36
N ASP A 160 -20.74 -15.73 24.35
CA ASP A 160 -19.91 -15.79 25.56
C ASP A 160 -19.82 -14.45 26.31
N ALA A 161 -19.90 -13.33 25.61
CA ALA A 161 -19.78 -11.99 26.18
C ALA A 161 -20.85 -11.03 25.61
N PRO A 162 -22.13 -11.25 25.89
CA PRO A 162 -23.22 -10.42 25.35
C PRO A 162 -23.18 -8.97 25.83
N ALA A 163 -22.56 -8.70 26.97
CA ALA A 163 -22.39 -7.35 27.50
C ALA A 163 -21.35 -6.52 26.73
N VAL A 164 -20.50 -7.12 25.90
CA VAL A 164 -19.48 -6.42 25.14
C VAL A 164 -20.07 -5.99 23.80
N ALA A 165 -20.17 -4.69 23.58
CA ALA A 165 -20.64 -4.09 22.32
C ALA A 165 -19.56 -4.05 21.25
N GLY A 166 -18.28 -3.94 21.64
CA GLY A 166 -17.15 -3.84 20.72
C GLY A 166 -15.84 -3.50 21.44
N PHE A 167 -14.85 -3.09 20.68
CA PHE A 167 -13.49 -2.89 21.16
C PHE A 167 -12.91 -1.54 20.72
N LEU A 168 -12.12 -0.95 21.60
CA LEU A 168 -11.28 0.22 21.37
C LEU A 168 -9.83 -0.22 21.60
N TYR A 169 -9.14 -0.66 20.55
CA TYR A 169 -7.74 -1.06 20.70
C TYR A 169 -6.82 0.12 20.53
N THR A 170 -6.02 0.40 21.56
CA THR A 170 -5.00 1.45 21.48
C THR A 170 -3.86 0.99 20.58
N TRP A 171 -3.44 1.88 19.68
CA TRP A 171 -2.41 1.65 18.68
C TRP A 171 -1.49 2.88 18.58
N THR A 172 -0.84 3.07 17.45
CA THR A 172 0.10 4.17 17.22
C THR A 172 -0.55 5.56 17.25
N SER A 173 0.26 6.60 17.49
CA SER A 173 -0.12 8.01 17.35
C SER A 173 0.82 8.68 16.31
N PRO A 174 0.32 9.27 15.20
CA PRO A 174 -1.08 9.25 14.76
C PRO A 174 -1.54 7.84 14.39
N ILE A 175 -2.87 7.66 14.35
CA ILE A 175 -3.46 6.36 14.02
C ILE A 175 -3.14 5.99 12.57
N LYS A 176 -2.68 4.77 12.37
CA LYS A 176 -2.47 4.19 11.05
C LYS A 176 -3.68 3.34 10.66
N PHE A 177 -4.14 3.48 9.43
CA PHE A 177 -5.10 2.54 8.85
C PHE A 177 -4.32 1.39 8.24
N TYR A 178 -4.27 0.28 8.93
CA TYR A 178 -3.26 -0.75 8.64
C TYR A 178 -3.47 -1.48 7.31
N LYS A 179 -4.72 -1.70 6.88
CA LYS A 179 -5.07 -2.35 5.60
C LYS A 179 -6.45 -1.92 5.12
N ALA A 180 -6.66 -1.91 3.80
CA ALA A 180 -8.00 -1.78 3.22
C ALA A 180 -8.74 -3.13 3.14
N TYR A 181 -8.08 -4.21 3.55
CA TYR A 181 -8.56 -5.58 3.43
C TYR A 181 -9.66 -5.90 4.44
N GLY A 182 -10.82 -6.27 3.96
CA GLY A 182 -11.95 -6.69 4.78
C GLY A 182 -12.92 -7.50 3.92
N ASP A 183 -12.58 -8.76 3.61
CA ASP A 183 -13.39 -9.68 2.80
C ASP A 183 -14.58 -10.31 3.55
N HIS A 184 -14.78 -9.92 4.78
CA HIS A 184 -15.92 -10.30 5.61
C HIS A 184 -16.18 -9.24 6.68
N VAL A 185 -17.29 -9.35 7.38
CA VAL A 185 -17.63 -8.47 8.50
C VAL A 185 -17.77 -9.31 9.77
N VAL A 186 -17.10 -8.89 10.85
CA VAL A 186 -17.19 -9.54 12.16
C VAL A 186 -18.40 -9.07 12.94
N ASP A 187 -18.75 -9.80 14.01
CA ASP A 187 -19.94 -9.53 14.80
C ASP A 187 -19.92 -8.24 15.62
N LYS A 188 -18.74 -7.81 16.05
CA LYS A 188 -18.57 -6.66 16.95
C LYS A 188 -17.58 -5.66 16.36
N PRO A 189 -17.87 -4.35 16.41
CA PRO A 189 -16.97 -3.33 15.89
C PRO A 189 -15.64 -3.30 16.66
N ILE A 190 -14.57 -3.07 15.92
CA ILE A 190 -13.23 -2.89 16.41
C ILE A 190 -12.75 -1.53 15.92
N VAL A 191 -12.45 -0.63 16.85
CA VAL A 191 -11.97 0.71 16.58
C VAL A 191 -10.50 0.81 16.97
N TRP A 192 -9.66 1.21 16.07
CA TRP A 192 -8.30 1.64 16.38
C TRP A 192 -8.34 3.04 16.96
N VAL A 193 -7.71 3.24 18.11
CA VAL A 193 -7.67 4.54 18.79
C VAL A 193 -6.25 4.86 19.24
N THR A 194 -5.90 6.15 19.27
CA THR A 194 -4.66 6.54 19.95
C THR A 194 -4.81 6.41 21.46
N PRO A 195 -3.75 6.13 22.23
CA PRO A 195 -3.82 6.07 23.69
C PRO A 195 -4.47 7.31 24.29
N GLU A 196 -4.08 8.50 23.82
CA GLU A 196 -4.57 9.80 24.32
C GLU A 196 -6.06 10.05 24.02
N ALA A 197 -6.61 9.34 23.05
CA ALA A 197 -8.02 9.47 22.69
C ALA A 197 -8.95 8.85 23.73
N VAL A 198 -8.50 7.81 24.45
CA VAL A 198 -9.34 7.00 25.35
C VAL A 198 -8.81 6.89 26.77
N GLU A 199 -7.67 7.49 27.12
CA GLU A 199 -7.13 7.48 28.48
C GLU A 199 -8.13 8.08 29.48
N GLY A 200 -8.56 7.28 30.47
CA GLY A 200 -9.51 7.67 31.51
C GLY A 200 -10.93 7.98 31.05
N VAL A 201 -11.26 7.70 29.77
CA VAL A 201 -12.58 7.95 29.19
C VAL A 201 -13.60 6.95 29.74
N ARG A 202 -14.77 7.46 30.20
CA ARG A 202 -15.84 6.66 30.75
C ARG A 202 -16.91 6.28 29.74
N THR A 203 -17.12 7.11 28.72
CA THR A 203 -18.14 6.89 27.70
C THR A 203 -17.64 7.26 26.33
N VAL A 204 -18.00 6.48 25.33
CA VAL A 204 -17.82 6.83 23.92
C VAL A 204 -19.16 6.85 23.20
N ARG A 205 -19.31 7.78 22.26
CA ARG A 205 -20.39 7.76 21.30
C ARG A 205 -19.81 7.56 19.90
N LEU A 206 -20.36 6.61 19.18
CA LEU A 206 -19.98 6.26 17.82
C LEU A 206 -21.18 6.45 16.89
N ASP A 207 -20.90 6.93 15.68
CA ASP A 207 -21.85 7.06 14.57
C ASP A 207 -21.04 6.80 13.30
N VAL A 208 -20.94 5.51 12.94
CA VAL A 208 -20.07 4.98 11.91
C VAL A 208 -20.84 4.04 11.02
N ASP A 209 -20.86 4.35 9.72
CA ASP A 209 -21.42 3.49 8.68
C ASP A 209 -20.32 2.63 8.06
N ASN A 210 -20.64 1.35 7.79
CA ASN A 210 -19.87 0.54 6.85
C ASN A 210 -20.69 0.25 5.59
N GLU A 211 -19.99 -0.16 4.53
CA GLU A 211 -20.60 -0.69 3.31
C GLU A 211 -19.77 -1.88 2.85
N PHE A 212 -20.36 -3.07 2.86
CA PHE A 212 -19.74 -4.28 2.33
C PHE A 212 -20.09 -4.40 0.85
N LEU A 213 -19.07 -4.41 0.01
CA LEU A 213 -19.19 -4.49 -1.44
C LEU A 213 -18.85 -5.93 -1.86
N GLU A 214 -19.85 -6.67 -2.31
CA GLU A 214 -19.67 -7.97 -2.96
C GLU A 214 -19.27 -7.77 -4.42
N ASP A 215 -18.38 -8.63 -4.93
CA ASP A 215 -17.93 -8.62 -6.34
C ASP A 215 -17.48 -7.23 -6.83
N CYS A 216 -16.79 -6.48 -5.97
CA CYS A 216 -16.27 -5.16 -6.36
C CYS A 216 -15.31 -5.29 -7.54
N GLY A 217 -15.72 -4.80 -8.72
CA GLY A 217 -14.97 -4.92 -9.96
C GLY A 217 -13.74 -4.02 -10.00
N LEU A 218 -12.57 -4.62 -10.19
CA LEU A 218 -11.26 -3.98 -10.32
C LEU A 218 -10.57 -4.44 -11.61
N PHE A 219 -9.41 -3.89 -11.92
CA PHE A 219 -8.59 -4.36 -13.02
C PHE A 219 -7.12 -3.97 -12.83
N ASN A 220 -6.22 -4.85 -13.27
CA ASN A 220 -4.81 -4.51 -13.46
C ASN A 220 -4.64 -3.75 -14.78
N VAL A 221 -3.72 -2.80 -14.84
CA VAL A 221 -3.36 -2.07 -16.06
C VAL A 221 -2.03 -2.60 -16.57
N ILE A 222 -2.03 -3.17 -17.76
CA ILE A 222 -0.86 -3.83 -18.35
C ILE A 222 -0.45 -3.06 -19.59
N ALA A 223 0.80 -2.60 -19.61
CA ALA A 223 1.41 -1.95 -20.76
C ALA A 223 2.58 -2.78 -21.27
N LYS A 224 2.74 -2.89 -22.59
CA LYS A 224 3.82 -3.62 -23.24
C LYS A 224 4.64 -2.70 -24.13
N VAL A 225 5.96 -2.82 -24.02
CA VAL A 225 6.91 -2.29 -25.00
C VAL A 225 7.59 -3.49 -25.68
N GLU A 226 7.44 -3.58 -26.98
CA GLU A 226 8.05 -4.64 -27.76
C GLU A 226 9.56 -4.45 -27.87
N GLY A 227 10.30 -5.52 -27.61
CA GLY A 227 11.73 -5.62 -27.85
C GLY A 227 12.08 -6.11 -29.24
N ALA A 228 13.38 -6.29 -29.49
CA ALA A 228 13.86 -6.95 -30.67
C ALA A 228 13.68 -8.48 -30.60
N ARG A 229 13.49 -9.04 -29.41
CA ARG A 229 13.31 -10.46 -29.11
C ARG A 229 12.08 -10.65 -28.25
N HIS A 230 11.32 -11.73 -28.52
CA HIS A 230 10.03 -12.05 -27.88
C HIS A 230 10.05 -13.39 -27.13
N ASP A 231 11.23 -14.01 -26.99
CA ASP A 231 11.41 -15.31 -26.32
C ASP A 231 11.52 -15.18 -24.80
N SER A 232 11.75 -13.97 -24.32
CA SER A 232 11.81 -13.63 -22.89
C SER A 232 11.36 -12.19 -22.67
N CYS A 233 11.11 -11.81 -21.42
CA CYS A 233 10.71 -10.45 -21.08
C CYS A 233 11.25 -10.00 -19.73
N TYR A 234 11.24 -8.67 -19.51
CA TYR A 234 11.34 -8.04 -18.20
C TYR A 234 9.97 -7.56 -17.74
N VAL A 235 9.72 -7.63 -16.45
CA VAL A 235 8.46 -7.19 -15.87
C VAL A 235 8.73 -6.13 -14.79
N PHE A 236 7.97 -5.04 -14.82
CA PHE A 236 8.02 -3.96 -13.84
C PHE A 236 6.63 -3.81 -13.24
N THR A 237 6.54 -3.89 -11.92
CA THR A 237 5.27 -3.84 -11.20
C THR A 237 5.25 -2.73 -10.15
N ALA A 238 4.08 -2.21 -9.88
CA ALA A 238 3.76 -1.34 -8.78
C ALA A 238 2.25 -1.36 -8.57
N HIS A 239 1.75 -1.21 -7.34
CA HIS A 239 0.31 -1.07 -7.16
C HIS A 239 -0.15 0.38 -7.27
N TYR A 240 -1.37 0.57 -7.75
CA TYR A 240 -1.95 1.89 -7.95
C TYR A 240 -3.17 2.17 -7.08
N ASP A 241 -3.74 1.17 -6.45
CA ASP A 241 -4.76 1.34 -5.42
C ASP A 241 -4.17 1.89 -4.12
N HIS A 242 -5.00 2.23 -3.17
CA HIS A 242 -4.60 2.56 -1.81
C HIS A 242 -5.83 2.51 -0.87
N LEU A 243 -5.66 2.87 0.39
CA LEU A 243 -6.61 2.71 1.49
C LEU A 243 -7.97 3.41 1.30
N GLY A 244 -8.08 4.33 0.36
CA GLY A 244 -9.35 4.96 0.00
C GLY A 244 -9.84 6.02 0.98
N ASN A 245 -11.15 6.01 1.22
CA ASN A 245 -11.82 6.97 2.08
C ASN A 245 -12.03 6.44 3.48
N LEU A 246 -11.91 7.36 4.46
CA LEU A 246 -12.39 7.18 5.82
C LEU A 246 -13.47 8.22 6.09
N GLY A 247 -14.73 7.79 6.01
CA GLY A 247 -15.86 8.69 6.01
C GLY A 247 -16.02 9.49 4.70
N ARG A 248 -16.82 10.54 4.75
CA ARG A 248 -17.23 11.31 3.56
C ARG A 248 -16.16 12.27 3.05
N ARG A 249 -15.21 12.67 3.87
CA ARG A 249 -14.31 13.82 3.60
C ARG A 249 -12.83 13.51 3.74
N ILE A 250 -12.48 12.44 4.42
CA ILE A 250 -11.10 12.04 4.64
C ILE A 250 -10.74 11.00 3.60
N TYR A 251 -9.55 11.08 3.06
CA TYR A 251 -8.98 10.07 2.18
C TYR A 251 -7.48 9.94 2.44
N TYR A 252 -6.98 8.75 2.25
CA TYR A 252 -5.56 8.45 2.29
C TYR A 252 -4.97 8.74 0.92
N ALA A 253 -4.13 9.76 0.83
CA ALA A 253 -3.65 10.23 -0.48
C ALA A 253 -2.64 9.27 -1.12
N GLY A 254 -1.82 8.57 -0.30
CA GLY A 254 -0.89 7.55 -0.75
C GLY A 254 0.09 8.06 -1.79
N ALA A 255 0.86 9.11 -1.46
CA ALA A 255 1.79 9.71 -2.40
C ALA A 255 3.10 8.92 -2.46
N ASN A 256 3.63 8.49 -1.30
CA ASN A 256 4.71 7.53 -1.23
C ASN A 256 4.18 6.12 -1.51
N ASP A 257 3.10 5.74 -0.85
CA ASP A 257 2.44 4.44 -0.96
C ASP A 257 1.16 4.52 -1.83
N ASN A 258 1.15 3.98 -3.05
CA ASN A 258 2.30 3.73 -3.90
C ASN A 258 2.15 4.52 -5.22
N ALA A 259 1.75 5.80 -5.13
CA ALA A 259 1.79 6.66 -6.31
C ALA A 259 3.24 6.84 -6.81
N SER A 260 4.24 6.71 -5.91
CA SER A 260 5.66 6.84 -6.23
C SER A 260 6.14 5.70 -7.13
N GLY A 261 5.97 4.46 -6.74
CA GLY A 261 6.34 3.29 -7.56
C GLY A 261 5.54 3.22 -8.86
N THR A 262 4.22 3.49 -8.79
CA THR A 262 3.37 3.58 -9.99
C THR A 262 3.89 4.64 -10.98
N ALA A 263 4.29 5.82 -10.51
CA ALA A 263 4.88 6.84 -11.37
C ALA A 263 6.22 6.41 -11.96
N ALA A 264 7.02 5.63 -11.22
CA ALA A 264 8.28 5.11 -11.71
C ALA A 264 8.10 4.14 -12.88
N ILE A 265 7.17 3.18 -12.78
CA ILE A 265 6.91 2.26 -13.89
C ILE A 265 6.33 2.97 -15.13
N VAL A 266 5.51 4.01 -14.96
CA VAL A 266 5.03 4.84 -16.08
C VAL A 266 6.18 5.57 -16.77
N THR A 267 7.13 6.10 -16.02
CA THR A 267 8.29 6.81 -16.59
C THR A 267 9.30 5.86 -17.21
N LEU A 268 9.50 4.66 -16.63
CA LEU A 268 10.28 3.59 -17.26
C LEU A 268 9.67 3.14 -18.60
N ALA A 269 8.35 2.96 -18.64
CA ALA A 269 7.64 2.64 -19.88
C ALA A 269 7.84 3.71 -20.96
N ALA A 270 7.73 5.00 -20.57
CA ALA A 270 7.99 6.12 -21.48
C ALA A 270 9.45 6.17 -21.96
N HIS A 271 10.40 5.77 -21.12
CA HIS A 271 11.82 5.67 -21.51
C HIS A 271 12.03 4.57 -22.55
N TYR A 272 11.54 3.36 -22.29
CA TYR A 272 11.76 2.22 -23.17
C TYR A 272 10.91 2.27 -24.45
N ALA A 273 9.78 2.94 -24.47
CA ALA A 273 9.04 3.25 -25.69
C ALA A 273 9.88 4.09 -26.68
N ARG A 274 10.77 4.96 -26.15
CA ARG A 274 11.70 5.79 -26.95
C ARG A 274 13.05 5.12 -27.22
N HIS A 275 13.45 4.19 -26.35
CA HIS A 275 14.74 3.48 -26.39
C HIS A 275 14.47 1.98 -26.39
N ARG A 276 14.13 1.46 -27.58
CA ARG A 276 13.68 0.06 -27.73
C ARG A 276 14.64 -0.92 -27.06
N PRO A 277 14.10 -1.80 -26.18
CA PRO A 277 14.89 -2.80 -25.49
C PRO A 277 15.24 -4.00 -26.38
N GLU A 278 16.14 -4.87 -25.91
CA GLU A 278 16.42 -6.13 -26.56
C GLU A 278 15.25 -7.12 -26.41
N PHE A 279 14.68 -7.25 -25.21
CA PHE A 279 13.57 -8.14 -24.89
C PHE A 279 12.28 -7.37 -24.65
N ASP A 280 11.13 -8.03 -24.81
CA ASP A 280 9.83 -7.45 -24.46
C ASP A 280 9.83 -6.96 -23.00
N MET A 281 9.12 -5.86 -22.75
CA MET A 281 8.95 -5.30 -21.39
C MET A 281 7.48 -5.13 -21.07
N TYR A 282 7.08 -5.61 -19.89
CA TYR A 282 5.75 -5.42 -19.36
C TYR A 282 5.81 -4.49 -18.15
N PHE A 283 4.93 -3.50 -18.15
CA PHE A 283 4.74 -2.54 -17.05
C PHE A 283 3.33 -2.74 -16.52
N ILE A 284 3.22 -3.27 -15.31
CA ILE A 284 1.95 -3.71 -14.74
C ILE A 284 1.66 -2.89 -13.51
N ALA A 285 0.59 -2.08 -13.57
CA ALA A 285 0.07 -1.41 -12.40
C ALA A 285 -1.04 -2.30 -11.80
N PHE A 286 -0.80 -2.87 -10.64
CA PHE A 286 -1.75 -3.73 -9.93
C PHE A 286 -2.78 -2.93 -9.15
N SER A 287 -3.98 -3.48 -9.00
CA SER A 287 -5.00 -3.04 -8.07
C SER A 287 -5.25 -4.12 -7.02
N GLY A 288 -5.69 -3.74 -5.83
CA GLY A 288 -5.98 -4.70 -4.78
C GLY A 288 -4.74 -5.23 -4.04
N GLU A 289 -3.64 -4.50 -4.06
CA GLU A 289 -2.47 -4.78 -3.24
C GLU A 289 -2.81 -4.60 -1.77
N ASP A 290 -3.32 -3.40 -1.39
CA ASP A 290 -3.81 -3.07 -0.05
C ASP A 290 -4.98 -3.96 0.42
N ALA A 291 -5.64 -4.65 -0.52
CA ALA A 291 -6.62 -5.71 -0.27
C ALA A 291 -5.98 -7.11 -0.20
N ASN A 292 -4.73 -7.23 0.23
CA ASN A 292 -3.98 -8.47 0.38
C ASN A 292 -3.55 -9.09 -0.96
N LEU A 293 -2.86 -8.32 -1.80
CA LEU A 293 -2.19 -8.72 -3.03
C LEU A 293 -3.14 -9.31 -4.10
N ARG A 294 -4.43 -8.92 -4.08
CA ARG A 294 -5.46 -9.57 -4.93
C ARG A 294 -5.17 -9.47 -6.42
N GLY A 295 -4.68 -8.31 -6.89
CA GLY A 295 -4.42 -8.10 -8.31
C GLY A 295 -3.19 -8.85 -8.83
N SER A 296 -2.10 -8.84 -8.07
CA SER A 296 -0.88 -9.57 -8.42
C SER A 296 -1.05 -11.08 -8.31
N GLU A 297 -1.79 -11.56 -7.29
CA GLU A 297 -2.13 -12.99 -7.19
C GLU A 297 -3.03 -13.43 -8.35
N TYR A 298 -4.04 -12.62 -8.73
CA TYR A 298 -4.88 -12.90 -9.89
C TYR A 298 -4.06 -12.94 -11.19
N PHE A 299 -3.12 -11.98 -11.37
CA PHE A 299 -2.23 -11.98 -12.53
C PHE A 299 -1.32 -13.21 -12.54
N ALA A 300 -0.73 -13.57 -11.40
CA ALA A 300 0.18 -14.71 -11.32
C ALA A 300 -0.53 -16.06 -11.59
N GLN A 301 -1.84 -16.14 -11.33
CA GLN A 301 -2.69 -17.28 -11.71
C GLN A 301 -3.15 -17.23 -13.18
N ASN A 302 -3.28 -16.04 -13.77
CA ASN A 302 -3.80 -15.80 -15.13
C ASN A 302 -2.85 -14.87 -15.89
N PRO A 303 -1.57 -15.25 -16.09
CA PRO A 303 -0.58 -14.36 -16.64
C PRO A 303 -0.79 -14.14 -18.15
N VAL A 304 -0.59 -12.89 -18.62
CA VAL A 304 -0.65 -12.55 -20.05
C VAL A 304 0.62 -12.93 -20.79
N VAL A 305 1.67 -13.30 -20.09
CA VAL A 305 2.94 -13.84 -20.59
C VAL A 305 3.33 -15.02 -19.70
N PRO A 306 3.83 -16.14 -20.27
CA PRO A 306 4.29 -17.28 -19.47
C PRO A 306 5.32 -16.85 -18.43
N LEU A 307 5.11 -17.21 -17.15
CA LEU A 307 5.99 -16.76 -16.06
C LEU A 307 7.44 -17.25 -16.24
N GLU A 308 7.64 -18.39 -16.87
CA GLU A 308 8.96 -18.95 -17.20
C GLU A 308 9.74 -18.13 -18.25
N GLN A 309 9.08 -17.23 -18.99
CA GLN A 309 9.73 -16.30 -19.91
C GLN A 309 10.22 -15.02 -19.21
N VAL A 310 9.85 -14.82 -17.93
CA VAL A 310 10.28 -13.65 -17.18
C VAL A 310 11.74 -13.80 -16.78
N LYS A 311 12.61 -13.01 -17.40
CA LYS A 311 14.04 -12.94 -17.06
C LYS A 311 14.26 -12.35 -15.68
N TYR A 312 13.55 -11.27 -15.37
CA TYR A 312 13.58 -10.61 -14.09
C TYR A 312 12.36 -9.71 -13.89
N LEU A 313 11.81 -9.70 -12.68
CA LEU A 313 10.72 -8.82 -12.28
C LEU A 313 11.21 -7.83 -11.23
N PHE A 314 10.91 -6.55 -11.45
CA PHE A 314 11.10 -5.47 -10.49
C PHE A 314 9.76 -5.02 -9.95
N ASN A 315 9.51 -5.23 -8.67
CA ASN A 315 8.40 -4.59 -7.96
C ASN A 315 8.92 -3.32 -7.30
N ILE A 316 8.29 -2.18 -7.60
CA ILE A 316 8.72 -0.87 -7.11
C ILE A 316 7.62 -0.31 -6.23
N ASP A 317 7.93 -0.16 -4.95
CA ASP A 317 6.97 0.30 -3.98
C ASP A 317 7.64 1.28 -3.01
N MET A 318 6.92 2.36 -2.66
CA MET A 318 7.36 3.35 -1.67
C MET A 318 8.76 3.94 -1.90
N ILE A 319 9.05 4.39 -3.13
CA ILE A 319 10.31 5.09 -3.48
C ILE A 319 10.20 6.62 -3.43
N GLY A 320 9.12 7.14 -2.88
CA GLY A 320 8.87 8.57 -2.67
C GLY A 320 9.51 9.09 -1.37
N ASP A 321 10.72 8.65 -1.05
CA ASP A 321 11.44 8.98 0.16
C ASP A 321 12.88 9.46 -0.12
N ASN A 322 13.67 9.75 0.90
CA ASN A 322 15.04 10.29 0.80
C ASN A 322 16.11 9.42 1.46
N ASN A 323 15.77 8.19 1.86
CA ASN A 323 16.76 7.28 2.42
C ASN A 323 17.86 6.99 1.37
N PRO A 324 19.15 7.19 1.68
CA PRO A 324 20.24 6.85 0.78
C PRO A 324 20.48 5.34 0.65
N VAL A 325 19.80 4.52 1.44
CA VAL A 325 19.84 3.06 1.41
C VAL A 325 18.60 2.54 0.66
N GLN A 326 18.81 1.63 -0.28
CA GLN A 326 17.72 0.92 -0.95
C GLN A 326 17.49 -0.41 -0.25
N TYR A 327 16.30 -0.62 0.28
CA TYR A 327 15.87 -1.91 0.81
C TYR A 327 15.40 -2.82 -0.33
N CYS A 328 15.74 -4.12 -0.24
CA CYS A 328 15.48 -5.09 -1.29
C CYS A 328 15.02 -6.43 -0.70
N GLU A 329 13.87 -6.94 -1.14
CA GLU A 329 13.52 -8.34 -0.93
C GLU A 329 13.70 -9.11 -2.23
N VAL A 330 14.32 -10.27 -2.17
CA VAL A 330 14.79 -10.98 -3.36
C VAL A 330 14.34 -12.43 -3.32
N SER A 331 13.67 -12.90 -4.39
CA SER A 331 13.36 -14.32 -4.51
C SER A 331 14.63 -15.16 -4.66
N ASP A 332 14.56 -16.45 -4.33
CA ASP A 332 15.71 -17.36 -4.44
C ASP A 332 16.33 -17.35 -5.85
N ARG A 333 15.49 -17.35 -6.88
CA ARG A 333 15.95 -17.26 -8.27
C ARG A 333 16.41 -15.86 -8.69
N GLY A 334 16.05 -14.83 -7.91
CA GLY A 334 16.46 -13.44 -8.15
C GLY A 334 17.88 -13.12 -7.70
N MET A 335 18.52 -13.97 -6.91
CA MET A 335 19.81 -13.70 -6.27
C MET A 335 20.93 -13.30 -7.24
N ARG A 336 21.05 -13.97 -8.38
CA ARG A 336 22.04 -13.58 -9.41
C ARG A 336 21.83 -12.16 -9.92
N GLY A 337 20.57 -11.73 -10.04
CA GLY A 337 20.24 -10.36 -10.42
C GLY A 337 20.59 -9.37 -9.31
N PHE A 338 20.35 -9.73 -8.05
CA PHE A 338 20.72 -8.89 -6.91
C PHE A 338 22.25 -8.69 -6.82
N GLU A 339 23.05 -9.73 -6.97
CA GLU A 339 24.51 -9.62 -7.01
C GLU A 339 24.99 -8.67 -8.12
N LEU A 340 24.32 -8.68 -9.29
CA LEU A 340 24.62 -7.74 -10.36
C LEU A 340 24.22 -6.30 -9.97
N LEU A 341 23.08 -6.10 -9.31
CA LEU A 341 22.67 -4.79 -8.82
C LEU A 341 23.68 -4.22 -7.81
N GLU A 342 24.18 -5.04 -6.89
CA GLU A 342 25.26 -4.64 -5.96
C GLU A 342 26.52 -4.21 -6.70
N GLN A 343 26.94 -4.96 -7.72
CA GLN A 343 28.11 -4.62 -8.55
C GLN A 343 27.91 -3.33 -9.32
N ILE A 344 26.71 -3.10 -9.86
CA ILE A 344 26.33 -1.84 -10.54
C ILE A 344 26.38 -0.70 -9.54
N ASN A 345 25.74 -0.86 -8.38
CA ASN A 345 25.71 0.15 -7.34
C ASN A 345 27.12 0.51 -6.83
N ALA A 346 27.96 -0.49 -6.60
CA ALA A 346 29.35 -0.28 -6.18
C ALA A 346 30.18 0.51 -7.21
N ARG A 347 29.89 0.37 -8.52
CA ARG A 347 30.57 1.10 -9.60
C ARG A 347 30.01 2.48 -9.85
N GLN A 348 28.68 2.66 -9.73
CA GLN A 348 27.99 3.88 -10.15
C GLN A 348 27.60 4.78 -8.97
N GLY A 349 27.46 4.22 -7.75
CA GLY A 349 27.11 4.97 -6.55
C GLY A 349 25.69 5.54 -6.57
N HIS A 350 24.71 4.77 -7.07
CA HIS A 350 23.31 5.22 -7.09
C HIS A 350 22.75 5.35 -5.69
N PHE A 351 23.05 4.39 -4.80
CA PHE A 351 22.70 4.36 -3.38
C PHE A 351 23.95 4.14 -2.52
N GLN A 352 23.87 4.51 -1.26
CA GLN A 352 24.93 4.22 -0.29
C GLN A 352 25.13 2.71 -0.12
N SER A 353 24.03 1.96 -0.03
CA SER A 353 24.02 0.50 -0.01
C SER A 353 22.68 -0.03 -0.55
N LEU A 354 22.69 -1.31 -0.94
CA LEU A 354 21.49 -2.11 -1.18
C LEU A 354 21.40 -3.09 -0.01
N ASN A 355 20.36 -2.98 0.81
CA ASN A 355 20.16 -3.83 1.98
C ASN A 355 19.14 -4.90 1.66
N ARG A 356 19.57 -6.18 1.76
CA ARG A 356 18.67 -7.31 1.55
C ARG A 356 17.93 -7.69 2.82
N GLY A 357 16.59 -7.64 2.77
CA GLY A 357 15.68 -8.20 3.77
C GLY A 357 15.29 -9.66 3.50
N GLU A 358 14.46 -10.18 4.37
CA GLU A 358 13.83 -11.49 4.21
C GLU A 358 12.62 -11.37 3.27
N LEU A 359 12.40 -12.38 2.44
CA LEU A 359 11.24 -12.42 1.56
C LEU A 359 9.93 -12.52 2.37
N ALA A 360 9.03 -11.57 2.18
CA ALA A 360 7.75 -11.51 2.90
C ALA A 360 6.56 -11.26 1.96
N ALA A 361 5.35 -11.63 2.40
CA ALA A 361 4.10 -11.38 1.68
C ALA A 361 3.59 -9.95 1.97
N ASN A 362 4.41 -8.94 1.69
CA ASN A 362 4.17 -7.54 2.02
C ASN A 362 4.01 -6.63 0.79
N SER A 363 4.28 -7.12 -0.43
CA SER A 363 4.01 -6.41 -1.68
C SER A 363 3.89 -7.37 -2.88
N ASP A 364 3.58 -6.84 -4.05
CA ASP A 364 3.20 -7.56 -5.28
C ASP A 364 4.28 -8.50 -5.89
N HIS A 365 5.50 -8.47 -5.40
CA HIS A 365 6.55 -9.41 -5.81
C HIS A 365 6.29 -10.83 -5.28
N TYR A 366 5.62 -10.95 -4.12
CA TYR A 366 5.49 -12.22 -3.40
C TYR A 366 4.76 -13.32 -4.18
N PRO A 367 3.61 -13.05 -4.87
CA PRO A 367 2.94 -14.06 -5.70
C PRO A 367 3.82 -14.64 -6.80
N PHE A 368 4.79 -13.88 -7.29
CA PHE A 368 5.76 -14.31 -8.30
C PHE A 368 6.93 -15.07 -7.68
N ALA A 369 7.43 -14.60 -6.54
CA ALA A 369 8.53 -15.25 -5.83
C ALA A 369 8.21 -16.70 -5.46
N VAL A 370 7.00 -16.96 -4.95
CA VAL A 370 6.53 -18.32 -4.60
C VAL A 370 6.22 -19.21 -5.81
N ARG A 371 6.26 -18.64 -7.02
CA ARG A 371 6.13 -19.35 -8.31
C ARG A 371 7.45 -19.42 -9.07
N ASP A 372 8.56 -19.33 -8.37
CA ASP A 372 9.92 -19.44 -8.94
C ASP A 372 10.26 -18.39 -10.01
N VAL A 373 9.61 -17.23 -10.02
CA VAL A 373 9.98 -16.11 -10.89
C VAL A 373 11.19 -15.37 -10.29
N PRO A 374 12.27 -15.11 -11.07
CA PRO A 374 13.35 -14.24 -10.60
C PRO A 374 12.81 -12.81 -10.37
N CYS A 375 12.72 -12.37 -9.12
CA CYS A 375 12.18 -11.06 -8.80
C CYS A 375 12.91 -10.37 -7.65
N ILE A 376 12.75 -9.06 -7.63
CA ILE A 376 13.19 -8.17 -6.56
C ILE A 376 12.10 -7.16 -6.26
N PHE A 377 11.90 -6.89 -4.99
CA PHE A 377 11.14 -5.77 -4.47
C PHE A 377 12.11 -4.66 -4.06
N LEU A 378 11.85 -3.45 -4.52
CA LEU A 378 12.62 -2.24 -4.22
C LEU A 378 11.75 -1.28 -3.42
N GLU A 379 12.15 -1.02 -2.19
CA GLU A 379 11.48 -0.12 -1.26
C GLU A 379 12.48 0.83 -0.60
N ASN A 380 12.01 2.02 -0.24
CA ASN A 380 12.82 3.01 0.46
C ASN A 380 12.22 3.26 1.85
N GLU A 381 12.64 2.47 2.83
CA GLU A 381 12.22 2.55 4.22
C GLU A 381 13.05 3.55 5.05
N GLU A 382 12.53 3.93 6.22
CA GLU A 382 13.22 4.73 7.25
C GLU A 382 13.64 6.16 6.83
N GLY A 383 13.13 6.67 5.71
CA GLY A 383 13.31 8.05 5.32
C GLY A 383 12.25 8.99 5.91
N ASP A 384 12.31 10.26 5.53
CA ASP A 384 11.39 11.29 6.07
C ASP A 384 9.92 11.07 5.72
N ALA A 385 9.63 10.41 4.58
CA ALA A 385 8.26 10.14 4.15
C ALA A 385 7.67 8.87 4.78
N PHE A 386 8.50 7.91 5.20
CA PHE A 386 8.05 6.64 5.78
C PHE A 386 7.25 6.81 7.08
N GLN A 387 7.51 7.86 7.87
CA GLN A 387 6.72 8.18 9.05
C GLN A 387 5.23 8.38 8.76
N TYR A 388 4.86 8.70 7.50
CA TYR A 388 3.50 8.94 7.07
C TYR A 388 2.82 7.70 6.49
N TYR A 389 3.51 6.56 6.44
CA TYR A 389 2.98 5.29 5.95
C TYR A 389 1.63 4.95 6.58
N HIS A 390 0.63 4.66 5.75
CA HIS A 390 -0.75 4.35 6.13
C HIS A 390 -1.42 5.43 7.00
N THR A 391 -1.06 6.70 6.79
CA THR A 391 -1.73 7.84 7.43
C THR A 391 -2.32 8.80 6.40
N ILE A 392 -3.25 9.65 6.84
CA ILE A 392 -3.80 10.73 5.98
C ILE A 392 -2.76 11.80 5.62
N PHE A 393 -1.55 11.72 6.17
CA PHE A 393 -0.45 12.65 5.94
C PHE A 393 0.50 12.20 4.83
N ASP A 394 0.36 10.98 4.28
CA ASP A 394 1.09 10.57 3.07
C ASP A 394 0.54 11.31 1.84
N THR A 395 0.96 12.54 1.69
CA THR A 395 0.54 13.46 0.63
C THR A 395 1.71 13.82 -0.27
N TRP A 396 1.44 14.26 -1.48
CA TRP A 396 2.48 14.69 -2.42
C TRP A 396 3.41 15.81 -1.88
N LYS A 397 3.00 16.51 -0.81
CA LYS A 397 3.81 17.55 -0.16
C LYS A 397 4.84 16.95 0.81
N ASN A 398 4.54 15.80 1.37
CA ASN A 398 5.37 15.08 2.32
C ASN A 398 6.17 13.96 1.62
N ALA A 399 5.72 13.48 0.47
CA ALA A 399 6.50 12.57 -0.36
C ALA A 399 7.71 13.29 -0.94
N VAL A 400 8.87 12.68 -0.80
CA VAL A 400 10.15 13.15 -1.31
C VAL A 400 10.46 12.43 -2.62
N THR A 401 11.17 13.05 -3.53
CA THR A 401 11.41 12.47 -4.87
C THR A 401 12.87 12.17 -5.14
N THR A 402 13.71 12.17 -4.12
CA THR A 402 15.17 12.03 -4.28
C THR A 402 15.58 10.61 -4.64
N SER A 403 14.87 9.59 -4.15
CA SER A 403 15.18 8.18 -4.46
C SER A 403 14.72 7.73 -5.85
N TYR A 404 13.83 8.48 -6.52
CA TYR A 404 13.35 8.14 -7.86
C TYR A 404 14.49 8.02 -8.89
N GLU A 405 15.35 9.04 -8.99
CA GLU A 405 16.39 9.05 -10.00
C GLU A 405 17.46 7.97 -9.79
N PRO A 406 17.96 7.73 -8.56
CA PRO A 406 18.81 6.58 -8.25
C PRO A 406 18.17 5.24 -8.62
N THR A 407 16.91 5.01 -8.24
CA THR A 407 16.18 3.76 -8.56
C THR A 407 16.05 3.59 -10.08
N PHE A 408 15.63 4.64 -10.79
CA PHE A 408 15.49 4.61 -12.25
C PHE A 408 16.81 4.26 -12.93
N ARG A 409 17.92 4.87 -12.52
CA ARG A 409 19.26 4.63 -13.08
C ARG A 409 19.75 3.23 -12.75
N LEU A 410 19.57 2.75 -11.53
CA LEU A 410 19.97 1.41 -11.10
C LEU A 410 19.26 0.33 -11.95
N VAL A 411 17.95 0.45 -12.12
CA VAL A 411 17.13 -0.46 -12.95
C VAL A 411 17.57 -0.41 -14.41
N ARG A 412 17.74 0.77 -14.98
CA ARG A 412 18.20 0.95 -16.37
C ARG A 412 19.58 0.32 -16.61
N ASP A 413 20.52 0.55 -15.71
CA ASP A 413 21.88 0.03 -15.83
C ASP A 413 21.90 -1.50 -15.67
N PHE A 414 21.00 -2.06 -14.84
CA PHE A 414 20.77 -3.51 -14.77
C PHE A 414 20.28 -4.06 -16.11
N ILE A 415 19.22 -3.51 -16.69
CA ILE A 415 18.64 -3.97 -17.95
C ILE A 415 19.66 -3.95 -19.10
N SER A 416 20.57 -2.99 -19.09
CA SER A 416 21.63 -2.90 -20.11
C SER A 416 22.75 -3.94 -19.92
N THR A 417 22.77 -4.67 -18.80
CA THR A 417 23.90 -5.56 -18.42
C THR A 417 23.45 -7.02 -18.24
N TYR A 418 22.23 -7.28 -17.76
CA TYR A 418 21.67 -8.61 -17.44
C TYR A 418 21.16 -9.33 -18.69
#